data_f2e364c3d8f8592f4099e41bb232f93d
#
_entry.id   f2e364c3d8f8592f4099e41bb232f93d
#
_cell.length_a   1.000
_cell.length_b   1.000
_cell.length_c   1.000
_cell.angle_alpha   90.00
_cell.angle_beta   90.00
_cell.angle_gamma   90.00
#
_symmetry.space_group_name_H-M   'P 1'
#
loop_
_entity.id
_entity.type
_entity.pdbx_description
1 polymer ?
#
loop_
_entity_poly.entity_id
_entity_poly.type
_entity_poly.pdbx_seq_one_letter_code
_entity_poly.pdbx_strand_id
1 'polypeptide(L)'
;MTIDIYEKINELYDKRREVELGGGDDRIDKQHEKGKLTARERIELLVDEGTFVELNPFIEHRCNDFGLQGKKGPGDGVVTGYGKVNGKPIYLFSQDFTVFGGALGEMHAKKIANVMDMAAKNGAPIVGLNDSGGARIQEGVLSLDGYGHIFYRNSIYSGVIPQISVIMGPCAGGAVYSPAITDFVFMVEKTSQMFITGPKVIETVTGEKISSEGLGGAKVHNAISGNAHFSSSSEEEVLAQVRNLLSYLPQNNEEKPERISCEQGDDYRPDLADAIPFDAIRPYDVRIVIDQVVDEGSFMEVHKDFAKNIVVGLARLKGEVVGLVCNQPKVMAGGLDIDSSDKASRFIRFCDSFNIPLITFEDVTGFFPGVKQEHGGIIRHGAKILYAYSEATVPKLTVILRKAYGGAYVALNSKSIGADLVFAWPNAEIAVMGPQGAANIIFAREINESDNPEETRAQKIEEYREKFANPYVAASQGMVDDVIDPRETRIKLIQSLEMLRNKKETRPYKKHGNIPL
;
A
#
# COMPACT_ATOMS: atom_id res chain seq x y z
N MET A 1 10.97 42.32 43.49
CA MET A 1 10.46 42.67 42.16
C MET A 1 9.29 41.77 41.86
N THR A 2 8.10 42.30 41.76
CA THR A 2 6.91 41.57 41.30
C THR A 2 7.10 41.41 39.78
N ILE A 3 7.42 40.21 39.34
CA ILE A 3 7.49 39.92 37.91
C ILE A 3 6.06 40.02 37.36
N ASP A 4 5.84 40.91 36.40
CA ASP A 4 4.56 41.05 35.73
C ASP A 4 4.28 39.84 34.84
N ILE A 5 3.04 39.36 34.81
CA ILE A 5 2.62 38.24 33.95
C ILE A 5 2.89 38.55 32.46
N TYR A 6 2.81 39.79 32.05
CA TYR A 6 3.10 40.19 30.66
C TYR A 6 4.58 40.02 30.28
N GLU A 7 5.51 40.21 31.22
CA GLU A 7 6.94 39.88 30.99
C GLU A 7 7.11 38.38 30.74
N LYS A 8 6.39 37.54 31.50
CA LYS A 8 6.42 36.07 31.29
C LYS A 8 5.76 35.63 29.99
N ILE A 9 4.70 36.33 29.56
CA ILE A 9 4.08 36.09 28.25
C ILE A 9 5.03 36.46 27.12
N ASN A 10 5.75 37.56 27.20
CA ASN A 10 6.74 37.96 26.22
C ASN A 10 7.90 36.95 26.16
N GLU A 11 8.42 36.50 27.30
CA GLU A 11 9.42 35.43 27.38
C GLU A 11 8.92 34.14 26.69
N LEU A 12 7.65 33.78 26.84
CA LEU A 12 7.04 32.64 26.18
C LEU A 12 7.04 32.81 24.65
N TYR A 13 6.66 33.97 24.15
CA TYR A 13 6.66 34.24 22.71
C TYR A 13 8.06 34.21 22.12
N ASP A 14 9.07 34.74 22.81
CA ASP A 14 10.46 34.69 22.38
C ASP A 14 10.98 33.26 22.30
N LYS A 15 10.69 32.43 23.32
CA LYS A 15 11.04 31.01 23.32
C LYS A 15 10.32 30.23 22.20
N ARG A 16 9.06 30.51 21.92
CA ARG A 16 8.33 29.88 20.80
C ARG A 16 8.96 30.25 19.46
N ARG A 17 9.30 31.52 19.26
CA ARG A 17 9.97 31.95 18.02
C ARG A 17 11.31 31.26 17.84
N GLU A 18 12.10 31.06 18.91
CA GLU A 18 13.36 30.29 18.86
C GLU A 18 13.12 28.85 18.43
N VAL A 19 12.08 28.19 18.95
CA VAL A 19 11.70 26.82 18.55
C VAL A 19 11.23 26.78 17.10
N GLU A 20 10.46 27.75 16.65
CA GLU A 20 9.93 27.84 15.29
C GLU A 20 11.02 28.03 14.24
N LEU A 21 12.09 28.75 14.57
CA LEU A 21 13.27 28.92 13.72
C LEU A 21 14.12 27.65 13.57
N GLY A 22 13.93 26.66 14.42
CA GLY A 22 14.66 25.39 14.34
C GLY A 22 16.17 25.58 14.29
N GLY A 23 16.79 25.24 13.18
CA GLY A 23 18.23 25.40 12.96
C GLY A 23 18.69 26.81 12.59
N GLY A 24 17.76 27.77 12.44
CA GLY A 24 18.00 29.16 12.06
C GLY A 24 17.95 29.40 10.55
N ASP A 25 17.84 30.69 10.18
CA ASP A 25 17.62 31.15 8.80
C ASP A 25 18.60 30.55 7.79
N ASP A 26 19.90 30.59 8.08
CA ASP A 26 20.94 30.04 7.18
C ASP A 26 20.72 28.54 6.81
N ARG A 27 20.14 27.76 7.73
CA ARG A 27 19.87 26.33 7.48
C ARG A 27 18.52 26.12 6.79
N ILE A 28 17.56 26.99 7.05
CA ILE A 28 16.28 27.04 6.35
C ILE A 28 16.54 27.36 4.86
N ASP A 29 17.31 28.42 4.58
CA ASP A 29 17.69 28.79 3.23
C ASP A 29 18.36 27.63 2.47
N LYS A 30 19.32 26.95 3.11
CA LYS A 30 19.98 25.75 2.54
C LYS A 30 19.02 24.57 2.29
N GLN A 31 17.94 24.47 3.05
CA GLN A 31 16.89 23.48 2.84
C GLN A 31 16.08 23.84 1.56
N HIS A 32 15.68 25.09 1.44
CA HIS A 32 14.97 25.62 0.28
C HIS A 32 15.82 25.58 -1.01
N GLU A 33 17.11 25.91 -0.94
CA GLU A 33 18.05 25.78 -2.09
C GLU A 33 18.10 24.35 -2.67
N LYS A 34 17.81 23.33 -1.84
CA LYS A 34 17.72 21.93 -2.28
C LYS A 34 16.34 21.54 -2.81
N GLY A 35 15.41 22.48 -2.89
CA GLY A 35 14.02 22.23 -3.29
C GLY A 35 13.22 21.47 -2.25
N LYS A 36 13.55 21.62 -0.96
CA LYS A 36 12.90 20.95 0.16
C LYS A 36 12.23 21.98 1.08
N LEU A 37 11.08 21.63 1.61
CA LEU A 37 10.38 22.41 2.62
C LEU A 37 10.95 22.14 4.03
N THR A 38 10.72 23.07 4.96
CA THR A 38 10.96 22.87 6.39
C THR A 38 9.94 21.90 6.99
N ALA A 39 10.24 21.39 8.19
CA ALA A 39 9.32 20.51 8.91
C ALA A 39 7.95 21.15 9.16
N ARG A 40 7.90 22.46 9.41
CA ARG A 40 6.67 23.22 9.69
C ARG A 40 5.87 23.48 8.42
N GLU A 41 6.49 23.92 7.33
CA GLU A 41 5.84 24.11 6.03
C GLU A 41 5.18 22.82 5.53
N ARG A 42 5.84 21.67 5.72
CA ARG A 42 5.27 20.34 5.41
C ARG A 42 4.00 20.06 6.23
N ILE A 43 4.00 20.42 7.51
CA ILE A 43 2.82 20.26 8.38
C ILE A 43 1.69 21.16 7.91
N GLU A 44 1.97 22.42 7.58
CA GLU A 44 0.97 23.39 7.10
C GLU A 44 0.29 22.92 5.80
N LEU A 45 1.05 22.27 4.90
CA LEU A 45 0.49 21.69 3.67
C LEU A 45 -0.31 20.41 3.93
N LEU A 46 0.04 19.65 4.96
CA LEU A 46 -0.63 18.38 5.26
C LEU A 46 -1.97 18.58 5.96
N VAL A 47 -2.04 19.45 6.96
CA VAL A 47 -3.23 19.63 7.79
C VAL A 47 -4.14 20.75 7.29
N ASP A 48 -5.37 20.75 7.73
CA ASP A 48 -6.31 21.84 7.47
C ASP A 48 -5.86 23.11 8.21
N GLU A 49 -5.99 24.26 7.56
CA GLU A 49 -5.53 25.56 8.06
C GLU A 49 -6.01 25.82 9.50
N GLY A 50 -5.08 26.24 10.37
CA GLY A 50 -5.35 26.61 11.75
C GLY A 50 -5.69 25.45 12.70
N THR A 51 -5.58 24.20 12.25
CA THR A 51 -5.95 23.03 13.08
C THR A 51 -4.76 22.37 13.79
N PHE A 52 -3.52 22.73 13.43
CA PHE A 52 -2.35 22.12 14.03
C PHE A 52 -2.12 22.57 15.48
N VAL A 53 -1.90 21.60 16.34
CA VAL A 53 -1.51 21.82 17.74
C VAL A 53 -0.21 21.08 18.00
N GLU A 54 0.86 21.83 18.22
CA GLU A 54 2.18 21.27 18.52
C GLU A 54 2.25 20.73 19.96
N LEU A 55 2.87 19.58 20.11
CA LEU A 55 3.13 18.93 21.39
C LEU A 55 4.62 18.93 21.70
N ASN A 56 4.95 19.20 22.95
CA ASN A 56 6.33 19.18 23.47
C ASN A 56 7.32 20.09 22.72
N PRO A 57 6.98 21.35 22.35
CA PRO A 57 7.85 22.23 21.57
C PRO A 57 9.17 22.56 22.28
N PHE A 58 9.19 22.61 23.61
CA PHE A 58 10.33 23.02 24.42
C PHE A 58 11.25 21.87 24.86
N ILE A 59 11.03 20.65 24.32
CA ILE A 59 11.95 19.55 24.56
C ILE A 59 13.25 19.79 23.81
N GLU A 60 14.38 19.58 24.49
CA GLU A 60 15.74 19.61 23.95
C GLU A 60 16.46 18.30 24.27
N HIS A 61 17.56 18.02 23.55
CA HIS A 61 18.42 16.88 23.86
C HIS A 61 19.09 17.01 25.24
N ARG A 62 19.51 15.89 25.80
CA ARG A 62 20.18 15.82 27.11
C ARG A 62 21.65 15.41 27.02
N CYS A 63 22.18 15.28 25.80
CA CYS A 63 23.56 14.87 25.57
C CYS A 63 24.54 16.01 25.91
N ASN A 64 25.54 15.69 26.71
CA ASN A 64 26.62 16.61 27.10
C ASN A 64 27.99 16.24 26.50
N ASP A 65 28.03 15.23 25.62
CA ASP A 65 29.24 14.68 25.05
C ASP A 65 29.48 15.11 23.60
N PHE A 66 30.67 14.88 23.09
CA PHE A 66 31.05 15.03 21.68
C PHE A 66 30.65 16.36 21.04
N GLY A 67 30.78 17.46 21.81
CA GLY A 67 30.50 18.81 21.31
C GLY A 67 29.03 19.18 21.20
N LEU A 68 28.13 18.43 21.81
CA LEU A 68 26.71 18.82 21.98
C LEU A 68 26.49 19.64 23.24
N GLN A 69 27.41 19.65 24.19
CA GLN A 69 27.32 20.47 25.39
C GLN A 69 27.11 21.94 25.02
N GLY A 70 26.04 22.56 25.54
CA GLY A 70 25.70 23.97 25.31
C GLY A 70 25.19 24.29 23.90
N LYS A 71 25.06 23.31 23.01
CA LYS A 71 24.36 23.50 21.73
C LYS A 71 22.87 23.39 21.96
N LYS A 72 22.14 24.42 21.53
CA LYS A 72 20.67 24.35 21.51
C LYS A 72 20.20 23.44 20.39
N GLY A 73 19.23 22.60 20.69
CA GLY A 73 18.53 21.76 19.72
C GLY A 73 17.04 21.92 19.87
N PRO A 74 16.46 23.04 19.38
CA PRO A 74 15.05 23.34 19.58
C PRO A 74 14.17 22.18 19.12
N GLY A 75 13.21 21.78 19.97
CA GLY A 75 12.32 20.65 19.68
C GLY A 75 13.01 19.29 19.50
N ASP A 76 14.32 19.21 19.77
CA ASP A 76 15.21 18.06 19.51
C ASP A 76 15.15 17.53 18.07
N GLY A 77 14.96 18.44 17.09
CA GLY A 77 14.96 18.10 15.66
C GLY A 77 13.72 17.36 15.17
N VAL A 78 12.59 17.43 15.89
CA VAL A 78 11.31 16.91 15.43
C VAL A 78 10.15 17.73 15.94
N VAL A 79 9.24 18.10 15.06
CA VAL A 79 7.94 18.71 15.39
C VAL A 79 6.93 17.59 15.52
N THR A 80 6.19 17.55 16.64
CA THR A 80 5.17 16.52 16.91
C THR A 80 3.88 17.18 17.32
N GLY A 81 2.75 16.60 16.92
CA GLY A 81 1.45 17.16 17.26
C GLY A 81 0.28 16.43 16.64
N TYR A 82 -0.85 17.12 16.61
CA TYR A 82 -2.06 16.65 15.96
C TYR A 82 -2.73 17.79 15.20
N GLY A 83 -3.54 17.45 14.23
CA GLY A 83 -4.33 18.39 13.43
C GLY A 83 -5.49 17.67 12.76
N LYS A 84 -6.08 18.30 11.77
CA LYS A 84 -7.14 17.67 10.95
C LYS A 84 -6.73 17.59 9.50
N VAL A 85 -7.19 16.55 8.83
CA VAL A 85 -7.15 16.42 7.36
C VAL A 85 -8.57 16.12 6.89
N ASN A 86 -9.10 16.97 6.02
CA ASN A 86 -10.49 16.88 5.56
C ASN A 86 -11.49 16.83 6.76
N GLY A 87 -11.23 17.61 7.80
CA GLY A 87 -12.04 17.70 9.01
C GLY A 87 -11.83 16.57 10.03
N LYS A 88 -11.08 15.52 9.71
CA LYS A 88 -10.84 14.35 10.57
C LYS A 88 -9.51 14.46 11.30
N PRO A 89 -9.43 14.04 12.59
CA PRO A 89 -8.20 14.13 13.36
C PRO A 89 -7.11 13.18 12.83
N ILE A 90 -5.88 13.65 12.82
CA ILE A 90 -4.66 12.87 12.62
C ILE A 90 -3.63 13.28 13.66
N TYR A 91 -2.73 12.35 13.98
CA TYR A 91 -1.49 12.61 14.69
C TYR A 91 -0.32 12.59 13.71
N LEU A 92 0.72 13.37 14.01
CA LEU A 92 1.86 13.46 13.10
C LEU A 92 3.16 13.80 13.82
N PHE A 93 4.25 13.45 13.17
CA PHE A 93 5.57 14.00 13.45
C PHE A 93 6.26 14.41 12.15
N SER A 94 7.07 15.46 12.21
CA SER A 94 7.89 15.94 11.09
C SER A 94 9.33 16.15 11.56
N GLN A 95 10.27 15.40 11.00
CA GLN A 95 11.68 15.54 11.34
C GLN A 95 12.24 16.81 10.72
N ASP A 96 12.92 17.60 11.54
CA ASP A 96 13.52 18.88 11.14
C ASP A 96 15.01 18.69 10.80
N PHE A 97 15.30 18.60 9.51
CA PHE A 97 16.66 18.45 9.02
C PHE A 97 17.56 19.63 9.35
N THR A 98 16.99 20.82 9.63
CA THR A 98 17.75 22.01 10.02
C THR A 98 18.38 21.88 11.41
N VAL A 99 17.81 21.02 12.29
CA VAL A 99 18.29 20.73 13.63
C VAL A 99 19.00 19.37 13.65
N PHE A 100 20.31 19.38 13.78
CA PHE A 100 21.17 18.15 13.80
C PHE A 100 20.93 17.18 12.64
N GLY A 101 20.52 17.69 11.46
CA GLY A 101 20.20 16.84 10.31
C GLY A 101 19.01 15.89 10.52
N GLY A 102 18.07 16.26 11.39
CA GLY A 102 16.93 15.40 11.76
C GLY A 102 17.34 14.08 12.43
N ALA A 103 18.59 13.97 12.90
CA ALA A 103 19.10 12.75 13.50
C ALA A 103 18.37 12.41 14.80
N LEU A 104 17.96 11.16 14.94
CA LEU A 104 17.19 10.68 16.07
C LEU A 104 18.06 10.48 17.30
N GLY A 105 17.77 11.23 18.36
CA GLY A 105 18.31 11.06 19.70
C GLY A 105 17.25 10.55 20.68
N GLU A 106 17.61 10.44 21.96
CA GLU A 106 16.72 9.94 23.02
C GLU A 106 15.41 10.74 23.10
N MET A 107 15.51 12.07 23.21
CA MET A 107 14.34 12.93 23.39
C MET A 107 13.53 13.09 22.11
N HIS A 108 14.17 13.09 20.95
CA HIS A 108 13.54 13.02 19.65
C HIS A 108 12.63 11.78 19.55
N ALA A 109 13.18 10.60 19.84
CA ALA A 109 12.43 9.35 19.83
C ALA A 109 11.27 9.35 20.84
N LYS A 110 11.49 9.92 22.03
CA LYS A 110 10.46 10.02 23.08
C LYS A 110 9.27 10.88 22.64
N LYS A 111 9.51 11.98 21.90
CA LYS A 111 8.44 12.78 21.31
C LYS A 111 7.63 11.98 20.29
N ILE A 112 8.30 11.27 19.38
CA ILE A 112 7.64 10.42 18.36
C ILE A 112 6.84 9.31 19.06
N ALA A 113 7.43 8.59 20.01
CA ALA A 113 6.76 7.54 20.75
C ALA A 113 5.50 8.03 21.47
N ASN A 114 5.58 9.22 22.09
CA ASN A 114 4.44 9.82 22.77
C ASN A 114 3.28 10.14 21.82
N VAL A 115 3.56 10.75 20.66
CA VAL A 115 2.51 11.07 19.70
C VAL A 115 1.90 9.80 19.06
N MET A 116 2.68 8.73 18.86
CA MET A 116 2.16 7.43 18.43
C MET A 116 1.22 6.82 19.47
N ASP A 117 1.58 6.86 20.76
CA ASP A 117 0.73 6.37 21.85
C ASP A 117 -0.58 7.17 21.94
N MET A 118 -0.53 8.50 21.73
CA MET A 118 -1.73 9.34 21.69
C MET A 118 -2.61 9.00 20.48
N ALA A 119 -2.03 8.79 19.31
CA ALA A 119 -2.77 8.36 18.12
C ALA A 119 -3.53 7.06 18.35
N ALA A 120 -2.85 6.04 18.88
CA ALA A 120 -3.46 4.74 19.18
C ALA A 120 -4.57 4.84 20.24
N LYS A 121 -4.35 5.61 21.32
CA LYS A 121 -5.35 5.81 22.38
C LYS A 121 -6.61 6.53 21.91
N ASN A 122 -6.48 7.41 20.91
CA ASN A 122 -7.59 8.15 20.33
C ASN A 122 -8.18 7.48 19.08
N GLY A 123 -7.60 6.38 18.62
CA GLY A 123 -8.05 5.68 17.43
C GLY A 123 -7.99 6.56 16.18
N ALA A 124 -6.86 7.25 15.96
CA ALA A 124 -6.67 8.15 14.82
C ALA A 124 -5.37 7.82 14.05
N PRO A 125 -5.31 8.06 12.74
CA PRO A 125 -4.12 7.81 11.93
C PRO A 125 -2.88 8.54 12.43
N ILE A 126 -1.70 7.95 12.21
CA ILE A 126 -0.39 8.58 12.44
C ILE A 126 0.34 8.77 11.11
N VAL A 127 0.83 9.99 10.87
CA VAL A 127 1.62 10.35 9.67
C VAL A 127 3.01 10.80 10.10
N GLY A 128 4.04 10.11 9.62
CA GLY A 128 5.44 10.47 9.82
C GLY A 128 6.04 11.13 8.58
N LEU A 129 6.50 12.38 8.71
CA LEU A 129 7.25 13.09 7.68
C LEU A 129 8.74 12.93 7.98
N ASN A 130 9.39 12.04 7.24
CA ASN A 130 10.73 11.54 7.56
C ASN A 130 11.80 12.27 6.74
N ASP A 131 12.75 12.90 7.43
CA ASP A 131 13.90 13.59 6.86
C ASP A 131 15.06 13.54 7.87
N SER A 132 15.86 12.47 7.85
CA SER A 132 16.78 12.15 8.93
C SER A 132 18.10 11.53 8.45
N GLY A 133 19.19 12.03 9.01
CA GLY A 133 20.51 11.41 8.85
C GLY A 133 20.70 10.07 9.59
N GLY A 134 19.66 9.54 10.24
CA GLY A 134 19.72 8.30 11.01
C GLY A 134 19.91 8.51 12.51
N ALA A 135 20.56 7.59 13.19
CA ALA A 135 20.82 7.69 14.62
C ALA A 135 21.84 8.82 14.94
N ARG A 136 21.55 9.59 15.98
CA ARG A 136 22.48 10.61 16.52
C ARG A 136 23.62 9.91 17.24
N ILE A 137 24.76 9.74 16.55
CA ILE A 137 25.89 8.95 17.02
C ILE A 137 26.51 9.46 18.33
N GLN A 138 26.37 10.76 18.62
CA GLN A 138 26.84 11.37 19.86
C GLN A 138 26.09 10.86 21.11
N GLU A 139 24.88 10.34 20.95
CA GLU A 139 24.07 9.76 22.02
C GLU A 139 24.24 8.23 22.15
N GLY A 140 25.06 7.63 21.29
CA GLY A 140 25.41 6.22 21.38
C GLY A 140 24.19 5.29 21.36
N VAL A 141 24.14 4.36 22.30
CA VAL A 141 23.06 3.36 22.37
C VAL A 141 21.68 3.94 22.69
N LEU A 142 21.58 5.14 23.26
CA LEU A 142 20.30 5.80 23.54
C LEU A 142 19.53 6.13 22.26
N SER A 143 20.24 6.47 21.17
CA SER A 143 19.62 6.64 19.85
C SER A 143 19.05 5.33 19.30
N LEU A 144 19.76 4.21 19.50
CA LEU A 144 19.31 2.89 19.05
C LEU A 144 18.11 2.42 19.87
N ASP A 145 18.12 2.61 21.18
CA ASP A 145 16.99 2.33 22.07
C ASP A 145 15.75 3.14 21.64
N GLY A 146 15.98 4.43 21.30
CA GLY A 146 14.94 5.29 20.75
C GLY A 146 14.25 4.71 19.49
N TYR A 147 15.03 4.18 18.54
CA TYR A 147 14.46 3.46 17.37
C TYR A 147 13.69 2.22 17.81
N GLY A 148 14.19 1.44 18.76
CA GLY A 148 13.51 0.28 19.33
C GLY A 148 12.11 0.63 19.85
N HIS A 149 11.98 1.75 20.55
CA HIS A 149 10.69 2.24 21.03
C HIS A 149 9.70 2.59 19.91
N ILE A 150 10.18 3.12 18.79
CA ILE A 150 9.35 3.42 17.62
C ILE A 150 8.94 2.13 16.90
N PHE A 151 9.88 1.21 16.62
CA PHE A 151 9.60 -0.07 15.96
C PHE A 151 8.59 -0.92 16.73
N TYR A 152 8.72 -0.96 18.05
CA TYR A 152 7.76 -1.63 18.90
C TYR A 152 6.35 -1.09 18.67
N ARG A 153 6.18 0.25 18.66
CA ARG A 153 4.88 0.90 18.44
C ARG A 153 4.35 0.71 17.02
N ASN A 154 5.21 0.81 16.01
CA ASN A 154 4.80 0.46 14.65
C ASN A 154 4.20 -0.96 14.60
N SER A 155 4.81 -1.91 15.29
CA SER A 155 4.38 -3.31 15.28
C SER A 155 3.08 -3.53 16.06
N ILE A 156 2.96 -3.00 17.29
CA ILE A 156 1.77 -3.25 18.12
C ILE A 156 0.54 -2.46 17.68
N TYR A 157 0.73 -1.33 16.95
CA TYR A 157 -0.37 -0.54 16.40
C TYR A 157 -0.68 -0.87 14.94
N SER A 158 0.06 -1.80 14.33
CA SER A 158 -0.23 -2.31 12.99
C SER A 158 -1.60 -2.96 12.95
N GLY A 159 -2.44 -2.53 12.01
CA GLY A 159 -3.83 -2.98 11.89
C GLY A 159 -4.76 -2.44 12.99
N VAL A 160 -4.32 -1.51 13.84
CA VAL A 160 -5.14 -0.80 14.84
C VAL A 160 -5.51 0.59 14.33
N ILE A 161 -4.51 1.36 13.93
CA ILE A 161 -4.65 2.67 13.30
C ILE A 161 -3.85 2.71 12.01
N PRO A 162 -4.29 3.45 10.97
CA PRO A 162 -3.50 3.65 9.77
C PRO A 162 -2.17 4.35 10.08
N GLN A 163 -1.08 3.80 9.57
CA GLN A 163 0.27 4.33 9.74
C GLN A 163 0.85 4.69 8.38
N ILE A 164 1.18 5.96 8.17
CA ILE A 164 1.67 6.48 6.89
C ILE A 164 3.04 7.11 7.10
N SER A 165 4.00 6.72 6.27
CA SER A 165 5.35 7.31 6.23
C SER A 165 5.57 8.05 4.93
N VAL A 166 6.06 9.28 5.01
CA VAL A 166 6.43 10.13 3.88
C VAL A 166 7.91 10.41 3.96
N ILE A 167 8.67 9.95 2.98
CA ILE A 167 10.12 10.15 2.94
C ILE A 167 10.40 11.42 2.13
N MET A 168 10.90 12.43 2.81
CA MET A 168 11.09 13.79 2.27
C MET A 168 12.57 14.21 2.20
N GLY A 169 13.45 13.29 2.55
CA GLY A 169 14.89 13.50 2.51
C GLY A 169 15.63 12.17 2.68
N PRO A 170 16.92 12.20 3.05
CA PRO A 170 17.63 10.98 3.32
C PRO A 170 17.04 10.27 4.54
N CYS A 171 16.93 8.94 4.45
CA CYS A 171 16.64 8.05 5.56
C CYS A 171 17.63 6.88 5.51
N ALA A 172 18.49 6.77 6.52
CA ALA A 172 19.55 5.78 6.54
C ALA A 172 19.56 4.97 7.84
N GLY A 173 19.99 3.71 7.74
CA GLY A 173 20.11 2.82 8.90
C GLY A 173 18.78 2.58 9.61
N GLY A 174 18.71 2.86 10.91
CA GLY A 174 17.48 2.68 11.69
C GLY A 174 16.27 3.45 11.16
N ALA A 175 16.48 4.56 10.47
CA ALA A 175 15.40 5.41 9.94
C ALA A 175 14.56 4.74 8.84
N VAL A 176 15.03 3.65 8.22
CA VAL A 176 14.28 2.98 7.14
C VAL A 176 13.34 1.90 7.63
N TYR A 177 13.60 1.30 8.80
CA TYR A 177 12.78 0.18 9.28
C TYR A 177 11.40 0.62 9.79
N SER A 178 11.31 1.78 10.47
CA SER A 178 10.02 2.31 10.88
C SER A 178 9.09 2.52 9.67
N PRO A 179 9.48 3.23 8.59
CA PRO A 179 8.68 3.32 7.38
C PRO A 179 8.30 1.96 6.77
N ALA A 180 9.24 1.00 6.73
CA ALA A 180 8.99 -0.32 6.15
C ALA A 180 7.93 -1.14 6.91
N ILE A 181 7.71 -0.86 8.20
CA ILE A 181 6.67 -1.49 9.02
C ILE A 181 5.30 -0.82 8.83
N THR A 182 5.25 0.46 8.44
CA THR A 182 3.98 1.21 8.26
C THR A 182 3.16 0.71 7.06
N ASP A 183 1.89 1.09 6.99
CA ASP A 183 0.97 0.61 5.96
C ASP A 183 1.30 1.15 4.57
N PHE A 184 1.65 2.44 4.49
CA PHE A 184 2.01 3.11 3.23
C PHE A 184 3.28 3.93 3.36
N VAL A 185 4.11 3.86 2.33
CA VAL A 185 5.33 4.65 2.17
C VAL A 185 5.22 5.51 0.92
N PHE A 186 5.36 6.82 1.08
CA PHE A 186 5.44 7.81 0.00
C PHE A 186 6.87 8.31 -0.12
N MET A 187 7.33 8.58 -1.33
CA MET A 187 8.67 9.14 -1.57
C MET A 187 8.62 10.32 -2.54
N VAL A 188 9.45 11.33 -2.30
CA VAL A 188 9.66 12.45 -3.22
C VAL A 188 10.82 12.13 -4.15
N GLU A 189 10.63 12.24 -5.46
CA GLU A 189 11.69 11.99 -6.44
C GLU A 189 12.89 12.93 -6.24
N LYS A 190 14.10 12.43 -6.43
CA LYS A 190 15.39 13.14 -6.39
C LYS A 190 15.83 13.64 -5.01
N THR A 191 14.91 13.93 -4.09
CA THR A 191 15.24 14.46 -2.76
C THR A 191 15.21 13.41 -1.67
N SER A 192 14.41 12.36 -1.82
CA SER A 192 14.27 11.30 -0.83
C SER A 192 15.08 10.05 -1.19
N GLN A 193 15.73 9.46 -0.20
CA GLN A 193 16.44 8.18 -0.33
C GLN A 193 16.22 7.32 0.91
N MET A 194 16.11 6.02 0.70
CA MET A 194 16.09 5.00 1.77
C MET A 194 17.16 3.95 1.51
N PHE A 195 18.04 3.70 2.47
CA PHE A 195 19.03 2.61 2.41
C PHE A 195 19.52 2.22 3.80
N ILE A 196 19.84 0.95 3.99
CA ILE A 196 20.43 0.47 5.27
C ILE A 196 21.78 1.12 5.50
N THR A 197 22.64 1.12 4.46
CA THR A 197 23.95 1.75 4.48
C THR A 197 24.15 2.56 3.22
N GLY A 198 24.73 3.77 3.36
CA GLY A 198 24.95 4.66 2.23
C GLY A 198 26.03 4.19 1.25
N PRO A 199 26.11 4.82 0.05
CA PRO A 199 27.02 4.41 -1.03
C PRO A 199 28.49 4.29 -0.63
N LYS A 200 28.99 5.16 0.27
CA LYS A 200 30.39 5.11 0.74
C LYS A 200 30.71 3.83 1.52
N VAL A 201 29.77 3.35 2.32
CA VAL A 201 29.96 2.11 3.09
C VAL A 201 29.91 0.91 2.13
N ILE A 202 29.01 0.90 1.16
CA ILE A 202 28.93 -0.14 0.13
C ILE A 202 30.24 -0.18 -0.66
N GLU A 203 30.75 0.96 -1.14
CA GLU A 203 32.03 1.02 -1.86
C GLU A 203 33.18 0.45 -1.02
N THR A 204 33.20 0.75 0.28
CA THR A 204 34.25 0.24 1.18
C THR A 204 34.16 -1.28 1.42
N VAL A 205 32.94 -1.83 1.52
CA VAL A 205 32.73 -3.24 1.91
C VAL A 205 32.70 -4.16 0.69
N THR A 206 32.02 -3.75 -0.39
CA THR A 206 31.79 -4.59 -1.58
C THR A 206 32.60 -4.15 -2.81
N GLY A 207 33.14 -2.94 -2.80
CA GLY A 207 33.81 -2.33 -3.96
C GLY A 207 32.85 -1.75 -4.99
N GLU A 208 31.53 -1.86 -4.80
CA GLU A 208 30.51 -1.36 -5.74
C GLU A 208 30.36 0.16 -5.63
N LYS A 209 30.34 0.84 -6.79
CA LYS A 209 30.12 2.29 -6.88
C LYS A 209 28.73 2.58 -7.39
N ILE A 210 27.95 3.27 -6.59
CA ILE A 210 26.59 3.65 -6.92
C ILE A 210 26.25 5.03 -6.32
N SER A 211 25.37 5.80 -6.98
CA SER A 211 24.87 7.04 -6.40
C SER A 211 23.77 6.76 -5.35
N SER A 212 23.52 7.72 -4.45
CA SER A 212 22.43 7.61 -3.47
C SER A 212 21.07 7.41 -4.15
N GLU A 213 20.80 8.12 -5.24
CA GLU A 213 19.58 7.98 -6.02
C GLU A 213 19.47 6.60 -6.69
N GLY A 214 20.58 6.10 -7.25
CA GLY A 214 20.62 4.77 -7.88
C GLY A 214 20.53 3.63 -6.87
N LEU A 215 20.95 3.83 -5.62
CA LEU A 215 20.90 2.83 -4.56
C LEU A 215 19.50 2.74 -3.92
N GLY A 216 18.91 3.88 -3.57
CA GLY A 216 17.69 3.91 -2.77
C GLY A 216 16.82 5.14 -3.00
N GLY A 217 16.85 5.72 -4.21
CA GLY A 217 15.94 6.78 -4.60
C GLY A 217 14.50 6.30 -4.83
N ALA A 218 13.57 7.24 -4.97
CA ALA A 218 12.15 6.98 -5.11
C ALA A 218 11.82 5.96 -6.21
N LYS A 219 12.47 6.05 -7.38
CA LYS A 219 12.23 5.13 -8.51
C LYS A 219 12.68 3.70 -8.21
N VAL A 220 13.76 3.52 -7.45
CA VAL A 220 14.24 2.19 -7.05
C VAL A 220 13.22 1.52 -6.14
N HIS A 221 12.76 2.24 -5.12
CA HIS A 221 11.82 1.68 -4.15
C HIS A 221 10.39 1.55 -4.69
N ASN A 222 10.00 2.38 -5.63
CA ASN A 222 8.66 2.31 -6.23
C ASN A 222 8.55 1.27 -7.36
N ALA A 223 9.64 0.96 -8.08
CA ALA A 223 9.57 0.08 -9.26
C ALA A 223 10.35 -1.24 -9.13
N ILE A 224 11.35 -1.32 -8.26
CA ILE A 224 12.23 -2.50 -8.16
C ILE A 224 12.02 -3.23 -6.84
N SER A 225 12.18 -2.55 -5.70
CA SER A 225 12.08 -3.20 -4.39
C SER A 225 10.65 -3.28 -3.83
N GLY A 226 9.71 -2.50 -4.37
CA GLY A 226 8.33 -2.44 -3.88
C GLY A 226 8.20 -1.85 -2.46
N ASN A 227 9.22 -1.16 -1.96
CA ASN A 227 9.19 -0.61 -0.61
C ASN A 227 8.36 0.69 -0.53
N ALA A 228 8.34 1.49 -1.62
CA ALA A 228 7.51 2.68 -1.73
C ALA A 228 6.23 2.37 -2.50
N HIS A 229 5.10 2.77 -1.94
CA HIS A 229 3.77 2.59 -2.52
C HIS A 229 3.44 3.67 -3.53
N PHE A 230 3.93 4.89 -3.28
CA PHE A 230 3.68 6.08 -4.09
C PHE A 230 4.95 6.92 -4.24
N SER A 231 5.07 7.61 -5.36
CA SER A 231 6.10 8.62 -5.58
C SER A 231 5.58 9.77 -6.42
N SER A 232 6.07 10.99 -6.18
CA SER A 232 5.75 12.19 -6.96
C SER A 232 6.95 13.12 -7.07
N SER A 233 6.84 14.08 -7.96
CA SER A 233 7.94 14.98 -8.33
C SER A 233 8.24 16.05 -7.28
N SER A 234 7.28 16.39 -6.42
CA SER A 234 7.42 17.42 -5.40
C SER A 234 6.83 17.01 -4.04
N GLU A 235 7.22 17.72 -2.97
CA GLU A 235 6.70 17.51 -1.62
C GLU A 235 5.21 17.85 -1.54
N GLU A 236 4.75 18.89 -2.25
CA GLU A 236 3.35 19.33 -2.29
C GLU A 236 2.45 18.25 -2.92
N GLU A 237 2.89 17.66 -4.04
CA GLU A 237 2.15 16.58 -4.70
C GLU A 237 2.05 15.34 -3.80
N VAL A 238 3.15 14.98 -3.13
CA VAL A 238 3.16 13.83 -2.21
C VAL A 238 2.21 14.09 -1.02
N LEU A 239 2.23 15.29 -0.42
CA LEU A 239 1.33 15.63 0.68
C LEU A 239 -0.14 15.67 0.24
N ALA A 240 -0.42 16.17 -0.97
CA ALA A 240 -1.76 16.10 -1.54
C ALA A 240 -2.24 14.64 -1.74
N GLN A 241 -1.34 13.75 -2.18
CA GLN A 241 -1.65 12.31 -2.28
C GLN A 241 -1.90 11.67 -0.92
N VAL A 242 -1.16 12.05 0.13
CA VAL A 242 -1.42 11.59 1.51
C VAL A 242 -2.80 12.03 1.98
N ARG A 243 -3.18 13.29 1.74
CA ARG A 243 -4.53 13.81 2.05
C ARG A 243 -5.61 13.03 1.29
N ASN A 244 -5.36 12.72 0.01
CA ASN A 244 -6.26 11.91 -0.79
C ASN A 244 -6.39 10.49 -0.21
N LEU A 245 -5.28 9.80 0.11
CA LEU A 245 -5.31 8.47 0.71
C LEU A 245 -6.13 8.46 2.02
N LEU A 246 -5.92 9.44 2.90
CA LEU A 246 -6.65 9.57 4.15
C LEU A 246 -8.17 9.72 3.95
N SER A 247 -8.63 10.19 2.78
CA SER A 247 -10.06 10.27 2.46
C SER A 247 -10.70 8.90 2.22
N TYR A 248 -9.91 7.88 1.89
CA TYR A 248 -10.38 6.50 1.70
C TYR A 248 -10.34 5.68 2.99
N LEU A 249 -9.62 6.12 4.00
CA LEU A 249 -9.36 5.32 5.20
C LEU A 249 -10.33 5.64 6.33
N PRO A 250 -10.70 4.65 7.16
CA PRO A 250 -11.33 4.91 8.44
C PRO A 250 -10.31 5.50 9.41
N GLN A 251 -10.76 5.97 10.57
CA GLN A 251 -9.85 6.46 11.60
C GLN A 251 -9.07 5.32 12.27
N ASN A 252 -9.69 4.16 12.40
CA ASN A 252 -9.12 2.98 13.07
C ASN A 252 -9.81 1.70 12.60
N ASN A 253 -9.40 0.56 13.13
CA ASN A 253 -9.91 -0.76 12.76
C ASN A 253 -11.33 -1.09 13.29
N GLU A 254 -11.91 -0.26 14.15
CA GLU A 254 -13.28 -0.44 14.65
C GLU A 254 -14.30 0.27 13.75
N GLU A 255 -13.84 1.21 12.94
CA GLU A 255 -14.66 1.99 12.03
C GLU A 255 -14.63 1.43 10.60
N LYS A 256 -15.63 1.79 9.81
CA LYS A 256 -15.64 1.60 8.36
C LYS A 256 -15.24 2.90 7.66
N PRO A 257 -14.66 2.83 6.46
CA PRO A 257 -14.46 4.01 5.63
C PRO A 257 -15.75 4.79 5.42
N GLU A 258 -15.64 6.11 5.40
CA GLU A 258 -16.80 6.98 5.19
C GLU A 258 -17.35 6.83 3.76
N ARG A 259 -18.65 6.59 3.68
CA ARG A 259 -19.37 6.63 2.43
C ARG A 259 -19.72 8.07 2.06
N ILE A 260 -19.31 8.50 0.89
CA ILE A 260 -19.66 9.82 0.36
C ILE A 260 -20.90 9.73 -0.55
N SER A 261 -21.57 10.88 -0.77
CA SER A 261 -22.63 10.95 -1.78
C SER A 261 -22.04 10.73 -3.18
N CYS A 262 -22.69 9.93 -4.00
CA CYS A 262 -22.33 9.71 -5.39
C CYS A 262 -23.56 10.00 -6.26
N GLU A 263 -23.42 10.97 -7.17
CA GLU A 263 -24.45 11.34 -8.13
C GLU A 263 -24.49 10.38 -9.34
N GLN A 264 -23.42 9.61 -9.55
CA GLN A 264 -23.32 8.62 -10.61
C GLN A 264 -24.31 7.48 -10.37
N GLY A 265 -25.14 7.18 -11.34
CA GLY A 265 -26.15 6.12 -11.27
C GLY A 265 -25.55 4.71 -11.14
N ASP A 266 -26.42 3.76 -10.78
CA ASP A 266 -26.10 2.31 -10.76
C ASP A 266 -26.22 1.70 -12.16
N ASP A 267 -25.95 2.50 -13.18
CA ASP A 267 -26.42 2.25 -14.53
C ASP A 267 -25.70 1.06 -15.17
N TYR A 268 -26.44 0.44 -16.05
CA TYR A 268 -25.95 -0.45 -17.09
C TYR A 268 -24.80 0.21 -17.87
N ARG A 269 -23.67 -0.49 -18.03
CA ARG A 269 -22.46 0.02 -18.68
C ARG A 269 -22.27 -0.61 -20.06
N PRO A 270 -22.85 -0.05 -21.12
CA PRO A 270 -22.82 -0.66 -22.46
C PRO A 270 -21.43 -1.03 -22.94
N ASP A 271 -20.44 -0.16 -22.67
CA ASP A 271 -19.07 -0.30 -23.16
C ASP A 271 -18.30 -1.46 -22.51
N LEU A 272 -18.79 -2.01 -21.39
CA LEU A 272 -18.15 -3.19 -20.77
C LEU A 272 -18.24 -4.45 -21.63
N ALA A 273 -19.22 -4.55 -22.53
CA ALA A 273 -19.33 -5.70 -23.43
C ALA A 273 -18.12 -5.82 -24.38
N ASP A 274 -17.59 -4.67 -24.79
CA ASP A 274 -16.47 -4.58 -25.73
C ASP A 274 -15.13 -4.18 -25.04
N ALA A 275 -15.13 -4.06 -23.70
CA ALA A 275 -13.98 -3.59 -22.93
C ALA A 275 -12.78 -4.53 -23.03
N ILE A 276 -13.01 -5.83 -23.23
CA ILE A 276 -11.94 -6.82 -23.35
C ILE A 276 -12.06 -7.64 -24.64
N PRO A 277 -10.94 -8.03 -25.27
CA PRO A 277 -10.95 -8.90 -26.44
C PRO A 277 -11.58 -10.26 -26.13
N PHE A 278 -12.45 -10.73 -27.01
CA PHE A 278 -12.99 -12.09 -26.92
C PHE A 278 -11.89 -13.16 -27.00
N ASP A 279 -10.90 -12.93 -27.88
CA ASP A 279 -9.74 -13.83 -28.01
C ASP A 279 -8.88 -13.79 -26.74
N ALA A 280 -8.81 -14.95 -26.07
CA ALA A 280 -8.08 -15.13 -24.80
C ALA A 280 -6.57 -14.84 -24.89
N ILE A 281 -5.97 -14.87 -26.09
CA ILE A 281 -4.55 -14.60 -26.30
C ILE A 281 -4.26 -13.08 -26.37
N ARG A 282 -5.23 -12.27 -26.79
CA ARG A 282 -5.03 -10.83 -26.94
C ARG A 282 -4.92 -10.13 -25.59
N PRO A 283 -3.82 -9.37 -25.35
CA PRO A 283 -3.69 -8.60 -24.12
C PRO A 283 -4.61 -7.37 -24.12
N TYR A 284 -5.01 -6.95 -22.92
CA TYR A 284 -5.70 -5.67 -22.69
C TYR A 284 -5.27 -5.10 -21.34
N ASP A 285 -5.56 -3.83 -21.11
CA ASP A 285 -5.31 -3.17 -19.83
C ASP A 285 -6.56 -3.26 -18.94
N VAL A 286 -6.44 -3.92 -17.80
CA VAL A 286 -7.57 -4.12 -16.87
C VAL A 286 -8.13 -2.81 -16.31
N ARG A 287 -7.36 -1.71 -16.36
CA ARG A 287 -7.85 -0.39 -15.92
C ARG A 287 -9.06 0.08 -16.73
N ILE A 288 -9.21 -0.35 -17.99
CA ILE A 288 -10.40 -0.07 -18.81
C ILE A 288 -11.67 -0.64 -18.15
N VAL A 289 -11.58 -1.82 -17.53
CA VAL A 289 -12.70 -2.41 -16.78
C VAL A 289 -12.91 -1.67 -15.46
N ILE A 290 -11.83 -1.39 -14.75
CA ILE A 290 -11.87 -0.66 -13.47
C ILE A 290 -12.58 0.68 -13.65
N ASP A 291 -12.15 1.50 -14.61
CA ASP A 291 -12.66 2.86 -14.85
C ASP A 291 -14.18 2.88 -15.19
N GLN A 292 -14.70 1.80 -15.78
CA GLN A 292 -16.12 1.68 -16.07
C GLN A 292 -16.96 1.17 -14.89
N VAL A 293 -16.34 0.40 -14.00
CA VAL A 293 -17.06 -0.20 -12.86
C VAL A 293 -17.10 0.74 -11.67
N VAL A 294 -15.98 1.41 -11.32
CA VAL A 294 -15.91 2.27 -10.14
C VAL A 294 -16.48 3.67 -10.40
N ASP A 295 -16.62 4.46 -9.37
CA ASP A 295 -17.01 5.87 -9.48
C ASP A 295 -15.91 6.65 -10.21
N GLU A 296 -16.32 7.54 -11.11
CA GLU A 296 -15.40 8.29 -11.98
C GLU A 296 -14.31 9.01 -11.19
N GLY A 297 -13.06 8.83 -11.59
CA GLY A 297 -11.89 9.47 -10.96
C GLY A 297 -11.56 8.98 -9.55
N SER A 298 -12.26 7.95 -9.05
CA SER A 298 -12.05 7.46 -7.68
C SER A 298 -10.95 6.40 -7.55
N PHE A 299 -10.36 5.91 -8.63
CA PHE A 299 -9.36 4.86 -8.54
C PHE A 299 -7.98 5.40 -8.15
N MET A 300 -7.50 5.00 -6.97
CA MET A 300 -6.16 5.29 -6.46
C MET A 300 -5.31 4.02 -6.50
N GLU A 301 -4.50 3.87 -7.55
CA GLU A 301 -3.65 2.70 -7.74
C GLU A 301 -2.47 2.71 -6.77
N VAL A 302 -2.26 1.61 -6.04
CA VAL A 302 -1.15 1.39 -5.12
C VAL A 302 -0.06 0.58 -5.80
N HIS A 303 1.22 0.92 -5.61
CA HIS A 303 2.35 0.24 -6.26
C HIS A 303 2.23 0.20 -7.80
N LYS A 304 1.84 1.29 -8.41
CA LYS A 304 1.60 1.37 -9.87
C LYS A 304 2.76 0.85 -10.72
N ASP A 305 4.00 1.09 -10.28
CA ASP A 305 5.21 0.75 -11.02
C ASP A 305 5.87 -0.56 -10.58
N PHE A 306 5.46 -1.15 -9.46
CA PHE A 306 5.94 -2.44 -8.96
C PHE A 306 4.96 -3.57 -9.30
N ALA A 307 5.50 -4.76 -9.66
CA ALA A 307 4.72 -5.96 -9.96
C ALA A 307 3.50 -5.66 -10.86
N LYS A 308 3.76 -5.14 -12.05
CA LYS A 308 2.73 -4.59 -12.97
C LYS A 308 1.77 -5.63 -13.55
N ASN A 309 2.03 -6.92 -13.35
CA ASN A 309 1.17 -8.04 -13.71
C ASN A 309 -0.07 -8.18 -12.78
N ILE A 310 -0.08 -7.44 -11.66
CA ILE A 310 -1.27 -7.28 -10.81
C ILE A 310 -1.48 -5.79 -10.49
N VAL A 311 -2.72 -5.34 -10.55
CA VAL A 311 -3.15 -3.99 -10.20
C VAL A 311 -3.89 -4.07 -8.87
N VAL A 312 -3.46 -3.28 -7.89
CA VAL A 312 -4.18 -3.13 -6.62
C VAL A 312 -4.41 -1.65 -6.34
N GLY A 313 -5.51 -1.31 -5.69
CA GLY A 313 -5.80 0.08 -5.35
C GLY A 313 -7.12 0.25 -4.63
N LEU A 314 -7.31 1.44 -4.10
CA LEU A 314 -8.55 1.86 -3.47
C LEU A 314 -9.43 2.56 -4.52
N ALA A 315 -10.73 2.35 -4.44
CA ALA A 315 -11.70 3.02 -5.29
C ALA A 315 -12.99 3.28 -4.52
N ARG A 316 -13.94 3.94 -5.17
CA ARG A 316 -15.29 4.06 -4.65
C ARG A 316 -16.29 3.39 -5.60
N LEU A 317 -17.29 2.76 -5.02
CA LEU A 317 -18.39 2.16 -5.73
C LEU A 317 -19.68 2.63 -5.07
N LYS A 318 -20.42 3.51 -5.75
CA LYS A 318 -21.57 4.25 -5.19
C LYS A 318 -21.21 4.97 -3.87
N GLY A 319 -20.04 5.61 -3.85
CA GLY A 319 -19.50 6.33 -2.71
C GLY A 319 -18.88 5.46 -1.61
N GLU A 320 -19.06 4.15 -1.62
CA GLU A 320 -18.47 3.21 -0.66
C GLU A 320 -17.03 2.87 -1.09
N VAL A 321 -16.11 2.89 -0.15
CA VAL A 321 -14.70 2.55 -0.41
C VAL A 321 -14.56 1.04 -0.58
N VAL A 322 -13.83 0.63 -1.62
CA VAL A 322 -13.50 -0.76 -1.92
C VAL A 322 -12.02 -0.91 -2.26
N GLY A 323 -11.43 -2.05 -1.94
CA GLY A 323 -10.11 -2.47 -2.38
C GLY A 323 -10.22 -3.35 -3.63
N LEU A 324 -9.49 -2.99 -4.67
CA LEU A 324 -9.44 -3.74 -5.93
C LEU A 324 -8.17 -4.58 -6.01
N VAL A 325 -8.30 -5.83 -6.45
CA VAL A 325 -7.19 -6.74 -6.76
C VAL A 325 -7.45 -7.34 -8.14
N CYS A 326 -6.67 -6.93 -9.14
CA CYS A 326 -6.98 -7.23 -10.53
C CYS A 326 -5.75 -7.79 -11.25
N ASN A 327 -5.89 -8.90 -11.97
CA ASN A 327 -4.84 -9.32 -12.89
C ASN A 327 -4.68 -8.31 -14.03
N GLN A 328 -3.44 -8.13 -14.49
CA GLN A 328 -3.13 -7.27 -15.64
C GLN A 328 -2.66 -8.11 -16.83
N PRO A 329 -3.57 -8.51 -17.73
CA PRO A 329 -3.24 -9.39 -18.86
C PRO A 329 -2.23 -8.81 -19.84
N LYS A 330 -2.06 -7.49 -19.85
CA LYS A 330 -1.05 -6.79 -20.66
C LYS A 330 0.38 -7.09 -20.21
N VAL A 331 0.57 -7.54 -18.98
CA VAL A 331 1.87 -7.87 -18.39
C VAL A 331 1.88 -9.33 -17.97
N MET A 332 2.80 -10.13 -18.48
CA MET A 332 2.96 -11.56 -18.18
C MET A 332 1.63 -12.36 -18.31
N ALA A 333 0.74 -11.93 -19.22
CA ALA A 333 -0.59 -12.52 -19.43
C ALA A 333 -1.43 -12.63 -18.14
N GLY A 334 -1.21 -11.75 -17.15
CA GLY A 334 -1.87 -11.76 -15.86
C GLY A 334 -1.39 -12.84 -14.89
N GLY A 335 -0.33 -13.59 -15.23
CA GLY A 335 0.23 -14.62 -14.36
C GLY A 335 0.82 -14.07 -13.08
N LEU A 336 0.77 -14.84 -11.98
CA LEU A 336 1.27 -14.47 -10.67
C LEU A 336 2.72 -14.91 -10.49
N ASP A 337 3.58 -13.98 -10.09
CA ASP A 337 4.97 -14.20 -9.70
C ASP A 337 5.19 -13.88 -8.22
N ILE A 338 6.44 -13.91 -7.77
CA ILE A 338 6.81 -13.61 -6.38
C ILE A 338 6.34 -12.22 -5.97
N ASP A 339 6.68 -11.20 -6.77
CA ASP A 339 6.44 -9.80 -6.44
C ASP A 339 4.93 -9.46 -6.45
N SER A 340 4.19 -9.99 -7.42
CA SER A 340 2.73 -9.80 -7.48
C SER A 340 2.01 -10.52 -6.33
N SER A 341 2.54 -11.66 -5.90
CA SER A 341 2.02 -12.38 -4.74
C SER A 341 2.19 -11.58 -3.45
N ASP A 342 3.34 -10.97 -3.24
CA ASP A 342 3.62 -10.13 -2.08
C ASP A 342 2.79 -8.83 -2.10
N LYS A 343 2.74 -8.15 -3.25
CA LYS A 343 1.93 -6.93 -3.46
C LYS A 343 0.45 -7.18 -3.14
N ALA A 344 -0.14 -8.23 -3.72
CA ALA A 344 -1.55 -8.55 -3.49
C ALA A 344 -1.82 -8.92 -2.03
N SER A 345 -1.01 -9.79 -1.45
CA SER A 345 -1.19 -10.27 -0.08
C SER A 345 -1.16 -9.15 0.95
N ARG A 346 -0.19 -8.22 0.83
CA ARG A 346 -0.09 -7.07 1.71
C ARG A 346 -1.30 -6.15 1.59
N PHE A 347 -1.75 -5.87 0.37
CA PHE A 347 -2.90 -5.02 0.12
C PHE A 347 -4.22 -5.64 0.64
N ILE A 348 -4.43 -6.93 0.42
CA ILE A 348 -5.59 -7.66 0.95
C ILE A 348 -5.64 -7.59 2.48
N ARG A 349 -4.52 -7.84 3.16
CA ARG A 349 -4.44 -7.76 4.62
C ARG A 349 -4.69 -6.35 5.14
N PHE A 350 -4.18 -5.34 4.44
CA PHE A 350 -4.46 -3.94 4.77
C PHE A 350 -5.97 -3.65 4.69
N CYS A 351 -6.63 -4.02 3.59
CA CYS A 351 -8.06 -3.83 3.41
C CYS A 351 -8.87 -4.52 4.52
N ASP A 352 -8.52 -5.76 4.86
CA ASP A 352 -9.20 -6.50 5.93
C ASP A 352 -9.01 -5.85 7.30
N SER A 353 -7.80 -5.37 7.61
CA SER A 353 -7.51 -4.69 8.88
C SER A 353 -8.33 -3.42 9.08
N PHE A 354 -8.73 -2.75 7.99
CA PHE A 354 -9.44 -1.46 8.03
C PHE A 354 -10.86 -1.52 7.46
N ASN A 355 -11.49 -2.68 7.50
CA ASN A 355 -12.90 -2.90 7.11
C ASN A 355 -13.23 -2.46 5.68
N ILE A 356 -12.29 -2.56 4.75
CA ILE A 356 -12.46 -2.22 3.34
C ILE A 356 -12.87 -3.48 2.56
N PRO A 357 -14.07 -3.53 1.96
CA PRO A 357 -14.49 -4.64 1.12
C PRO A 357 -13.55 -4.88 -0.05
N LEU A 358 -13.35 -6.14 -0.44
CA LEU A 358 -12.46 -6.55 -1.51
C LEU A 358 -13.25 -6.97 -2.76
N ILE A 359 -12.83 -6.46 -3.91
CA ILE A 359 -13.32 -6.87 -5.23
C ILE A 359 -12.14 -7.36 -6.04
N THR A 360 -12.24 -8.59 -6.56
CA THR A 360 -11.22 -9.20 -7.42
C THR A 360 -11.72 -9.24 -8.86
N PHE A 361 -10.95 -8.69 -9.81
CA PHE A 361 -11.14 -8.92 -11.23
C PHE A 361 -10.10 -9.93 -11.70
N GLU A 362 -10.58 -11.12 -12.07
CA GLU A 362 -9.72 -12.24 -12.38
C GLU A 362 -9.59 -12.48 -13.89
N ASP A 363 -8.35 -12.44 -14.39
CA ASP A 363 -7.94 -12.93 -15.70
C ASP A 363 -6.51 -13.45 -15.59
N VAL A 364 -6.36 -14.71 -15.12
CA VAL A 364 -5.08 -15.29 -14.72
C VAL A 364 -4.78 -16.58 -15.47
N THR A 365 -3.56 -16.69 -15.97
CA THR A 365 -3.07 -17.91 -16.66
C THR A 365 -2.47 -18.95 -15.72
N GLY A 366 -2.21 -18.57 -14.47
CA GLY A 366 -1.57 -19.43 -13.47
C GLY A 366 -0.49 -18.70 -12.68
N PHE A 367 0.20 -19.42 -11.79
CA PHE A 367 1.48 -18.97 -11.26
C PHE A 367 2.55 -19.07 -12.34
N PHE A 368 3.41 -18.05 -12.42
CA PHE A 368 4.41 -17.95 -13.49
C PHE A 368 5.49 -19.02 -13.32
N PRO A 369 5.70 -19.89 -14.32
CA PRO A 369 6.66 -20.97 -14.22
C PRO A 369 8.09 -20.49 -14.44
N GLY A 370 9.06 -21.26 -13.96
CA GLY A 370 10.47 -21.07 -14.28
C GLY A 370 11.40 -21.26 -13.09
N VAL A 371 12.64 -21.67 -13.37
CA VAL A 371 13.66 -21.96 -12.35
C VAL A 371 13.88 -20.76 -11.41
N LYS A 372 13.91 -19.53 -11.93
CA LYS A 372 14.07 -18.32 -11.12
C LYS A 372 12.93 -18.13 -10.11
N GLN A 373 11.70 -18.44 -10.50
CA GLN A 373 10.53 -18.36 -9.62
C GLN A 373 10.56 -19.47 -8.57
N GLU A 374 10.84 -20.72 -8.98
CA GLU A 374 10.91 -21.84 -8.05
C GLU A 374 12.03 -21.65 -7.01
N HIS A 375 13.24 -21.31 -7.45
CA HIS A 375 14.37 -21.06 -6.56
C HIS A 375 14.19 -19.78 -5.71
N GLY A 376 13.47 -18.79 -6.21
CA GLY A 376 13.10 -17.58 -5.48
C GLY A 376 12.01 -17.81 -4.43
N GLY A 377 11.32 -18.98 -4.46
CA GLY A 377 10.32 -19.37 -3.46
C GLY A 377 8.88 -19.00 -3.84
N ILE A 378 8.50 -19.09 -5.13
CA ILE A 378 7.13 -18.81 -5.60
C ILE A 378 6.07 -19.55 -4.79
N ILE A 379 6.32 -20.79 -4.34
CA ILE A 379 5.39 -21.56 -3.51
C ILE A 379 5.11 -20.82 -2.19
N ARG A 380 6.15 -20.35 -1.52
CA ARG A 380 6.03 -19.62 -0.24
C ARG A 380 5.35 -18.27 -0.44
N HIS A 381 5.71 -17.53 -1.50
CA HIS A 381 5.12 -16.22 -1.79
C HIS A 381 3.67 -16.34 -2.29
N GLY A 382 3.38 -17.28 -3.18
CA GLY A 382 2.03 -17.57 -3.64
C GLY A 382 1.08 -18.01 -2.53
N ALA A 383 1.60 -18.78 -1.55
CA ALA A 383 0.83 -19.18 -0.37
C ALA A 383 0.35 -17.98 0.48
N LYS A 384 1.01 -16.82 0.41
CA LYS A 384 0.57 -15.60 1.10
C LYS A 384 -0.77 -15.09 0.57
N ILE A 385 -1.05 -15.20 -0.74
CA ILE A 385 -2.35 -14.80 -1.32
C ILE A 385 -3.46 -15.68 -0.76
N LEU A 386 -3.26 -17.01 -0.79
CA LEU A 386 -4.20 -17.98 -0.23
C LEU A 386 -4.49 -17.66 1.24
N TYR A 387 -3.44 -17.39 2.00
CA TYR A 387 -3.54 -17.06 3.41
C TYR A 387 -4.33 -15.75 3.62
N ALA A 388 -3.98 -14.69 2.89
CA ALA A 388 -4.59 -13.37 3.03
C ALA A 388 -6.09 -13.39 2.73
N TYR A 389 -6.51 -14.00 1.63
CA TYR A 389 -7.94 -14.12 1.30
C TYR A 389 -8.71 -15.03 2.25
N SER A 390 -8.11 -16.16 2.66
CA SER A 390 -8.75 -17.09 3.59
C SER A 390 -8.90 -16.48 4.99
N GLU A 391 -7.99 -15.60 5.41
CA GLU A 391 -8.05 -14.94 6.70
C GLU A 391 -8.99 -13.73 6.70
N ALA A 392 -9.15 -13.05 5.58
CA ALA A 392 -9.96 -11.85 5.45
C ALA A 392 -11.44 -12.11 5.77
N THR A 393 -12.02 -11.20 6.57
CA THR A 393 -13.40 -11.25 7.08
C THR A 393 -14.33 -10.22 6.46
N VAL A 394 -13.77 -9.21 5.76
CA VAL A 394 -14.53 -8.20 5.02
C VAL A 394 -15.35 -8.84 3.89
N PRO A 395 -16.36 -8.15 3.32
CA PRO A 395 -17.01 -8.60 2.10
C PRO A 395 -15.99 -8.86 0.99
N LYS A 396 -16.11 -10.02 0.33
CA LYS A 396 -15.18 -10.48 -0.72
C LYS A 396 -15.94 -10.89 -1.95
N LEU A 397 -15.80 -10.12 -3.03
CA LEU A 397 -16.46 -10.36 -4.32
C LEU A 397 -15.41 -10.69 -5.38
N THR A 398 -15.77 -11.58 -6.31
CA THR A 398 -14.91 -11.91 -7.46
C THR A 398 -15.73 -11.83 -8.74
N VAL A 399 -15.13 -11.25 -9.78
CA VAL A 399 -15.65 -11.30 -11.15
C VAL A 399 -14.57 -11.91 -12.04
N ILE A 400 -14.85 -13.08 -12.58
CA ILE A 400 -13.97 -13.74 -13.54
C ILE A 400 -14.25 -13.17 -14.92
N LEU A 401 -13.31 -12.38 -15.44
CA LEU A 401 -13.45 -11.65 -16.68
C LEU A 401 -13.21 -12.55 -17.90
N ARG A 402 -12.19 -13.43 -17.82
CA ARG A 402 -11.80 -14.28 -18.95
C ARG A 402 -11.12 -15.58 -18.52
N LYS A 403 -9.83 -15.59 -18.20
CA LYS A 403 -9.10 -16.80 -17.79
C LYS A 403 -9.05 -16.95 -16.28
N ALA A 404 -9.23 -18.17 -15.80
CA ALA A 404 -9.09 -18.54 -14.41
C ALA A 404 -8.52 -19.97 -14.33
N TYR A 405 -7.18 -20.10 -14.37
CA TYR A 405 -6.56 -21.41 -14.50
C TYR A 405 -5.79 -21.85 -13.26
N GLY A 406 -5.96 -23.13 -12.94
CA GLY A 406 -5.16 -23.87 -11.97
C GLY A 406 -5.24 -23.32 -10.54
N GLY A 407 -4.14 -23.43 -9.81
CA GLY A 407 -4.05 -22.96 -8.43
C GLY A 407 -4.21 -21.44 -8.27
N ALA A 408 -3.92 -20.66 -9.30
CA ALA A 408 -4.07 -19.21 -9.27
C ALA A 408 -5.55 -18.79 -9.23
N TYR A 409 -6.43 -19.49 -9.97
CA TYR A 409 -7.89 -19.35 -9.84
C TYR A 409 -8.32 -19.52 -8.38
N VAL A 410 -7.85 -20.59 -7.73
CA VAL A 410 -8.22 -20.82 -6.33
C VAL A 410 -7.69 -19.71 -5.43
N ALA A 411 -6.45 -19.25 -5.65
CA ALA A 411 -5.78 -18.26 -4.83
C ALA A 411 -6.40 -16.86 -4.92
N LEU A 412 -7.00 -16.51 -6.06
CA LEU A 412 -7.58 -15.19 -6.30
C LEU A 412 -9.05 -15.10 -5.86
N ASN A 413 -9.29 -15.38 -4.58
CA ASN A 413 -10.60 -15.24 -3.95
C ASN A 413 -11.69 -16.10 -4.58
N SER A 414 -11.41 -17.40 -4.78
CA SER A 414 -12.44 -18.34 -5.20
C SER A 414 -13.46 -18.63 -4.09
N LYS A 415 -14.60 -19.21 -4.46
CA LYS A 415 -15.65 -19.63 -3.52
C LYS A 415 -15.09 -20.56 -2.42
N SER A 416 -14.18 -21.46 -2.79
CA SER A 416 -13.59 -22.47 -1.88
C SER A 416 -12.67 -21.90 -0.80
N ILE A 417 -12.11 -20.68 -0.99
CA ILE A 417 -11.32 -20.00 0.05
C ILE A 417 -12.07 -18.86 0.73
N GLY A 418 -13.39 -18.79 0.52
CA GLY A 418 -14.27 -17.91 1.29
C GLY A 418 -14.70 -16.63 0.60
N ALA A 419 -14.74 -16.57 -0.75
CA ALA A 419 -15.46 -15.50 -1.44
C ALA A 419 -16.94 -15.55 -1.08
N ASP A 420 -17.55 -14.39 -0.84
CA ASP A 420 -18.97 -14.30 -0.55
C ASP A 420 -19.80 -14.53 -1.82
N LEU A 421 -19.44 -13.85 -2.90
CA LEU A 421 -20.03 -14.05 -4.22
C LEU A 421 -18.94 -14.07 -5.30
N VAL A 422 -19.14 -14.97 -6.27
CA VAL A 422 -18.31 -15.13 -7.46
C VAL A 422 -19.18 -15.03 -8.69
N PHE A 423 -18.89 -14.05 -9.54
CA PHE A 423 -19.51 -13.88 -10.84
C PHE A 423 -18.55 -14.24 -11.95
N ALA A 424 -19.04 -14.66 -13.09
CA ALA A 424 -18.24 -14.88 -14.29
C ALA A 424 -18.89 -14.21 -15.50
N TRP A 425 -18.08 -13.69 -16.41
CA TRP A 425 -18.56 -13.27 -17.71
C TRP A 425 -18.80 -14.47 -18.62
N PRO A 426 -19.67 -14.40 -19.65
CA PRO A 426 -20.03 -15.55 -20.47
C PRO A 426 -18.86 -16.18 -21.25
N ASN A 427 -17.82 -15.42 -21.53
CA ASN A 427 -16.60 -15.85 -22.20
C ASN A 427 -15.48 -16.31 -21.23
N ALA A 428 -15.80 -16.47 -19.94
CA ALA A 428 -14.80 -16.93 -18.97
C ALA A 428 -14.42 -18.40 -19.21
N GLU A 429 -13.13 -18.68 -19.06
CA GLU A 429 -12.56 -20.03 -19.13
C GLU A 429 -12.06 -20.42 -17.74
N ILE A 430 -12.75 -21.33 -17.07
CA ILE A 430 -12.42 -21.79 -15.70
C ILE A 430 -11.99 -23.23 -15.77
N ALA A 431 -10.70 -23.54 -15.54
CA ALA A 431 -10.16 -24.88 -15.74
C ALA A 431 -8.89 -25.13 -14.91
N VAL A 432 -8.52 -26.41 -14.80
CA VAL A 432 -7.24 -26.81 -14.17
C VAL A 432 -6.04 -26.26 -14.92
N MET A 433 -6.14 -26.15 -16.25
CA MET A 433 -5.14 -25.52 -17.13
C MET A 433 -5.79 -25.05 -18.42
N GLY A 434 -5.12 -24.14 -19.14
CA GLY A 434 -5.62 -23.64 -20.41
C GLY A 434 -5.91 -24.75 -21.42
N PRO A 435 -6.93 -24.61 -22.29
CA PRO A 435 -7.40 -25.64 -23.20
C PRO A 435 -6.32 -26.22 -24.11
N GLN A 436 -5.35 -25.41 -24.56
CA GLN A 436 -4.23 -25.86 -25.39
C GLN A 436 -3.32 -26.84 -24.65
N GLY A 437 -2.98 -26.54 -23.39
CA GLY A 437 -2.17 -27.41 -22.54
C GLY A 437 -2.88 -28.72 -22.23
N ALA A 438 -4.15 -28.63 -21.85
CA ALA A 438 -4.98 -29.76 -21.51
C ALA A 438 -5.15 -30.74 -22.71
N ALA A 439 -5.47 -30.20 -23.88
CA ALA A 439 -5.62 -31.01 -25.09
C ALA A 439 -4.35 -31.76 -25.46
N ASN A 440 -3.19 -31.14 -25.39
CA ASN A 440 -1.90 -31.77 -25.67
C ASN A 440 -1.53 -32.90 -24.69
N ILE A 441 -2.07 -32.89 -23.47
CA ILE A 441 -1.84 -33.96 -22.47
C ILE A 441 -2.88 -35.07 -22.62
N ILE A 442 -4.16 -34.72 -22.62
CA ILE A 442 -5.26 -35.67 -22.56
C ILE A 442 -5.39 -36.44 -23.90
N PHE A 443 -5.25 -35.71 -25.02
CA PHE A 443 -5.46 -36.25 -26.37
C PHE A 443 -4.13 -36.45 -27.15
N ALA A 444 -2.98 -36.50 -26.45
CA ALA A 444 -1.66 -36.61 -27.06
C ALA A 444 -1.58 -37.77 -28.08
N ARG A 445 -2.16 -38.91 -27.73
CA ARG A 445 -2.16 -40.08 -28.60
C ARG A 445 -3.01 -39.89 -29.86
N GLU A 446 -4.23 -39.41 -29.71
CA GLU A 446 -5.17 -39.15 -30.82
C GLU A 446 -4.60 -38.11 -31.79
N ILE A 447 -3.98 -37.04 -31.24
CA ILE A 447 -3.34 -36.01 -32.05
C ILE A 447 -2.16 -36.55 -32.84
N ASN A 448 -1.29 -37.36 -32.22
CA ASN A 448 -0.08 -37.88 -32.85
C ASN A 448 -0.37 -39.01 -33.88
N GLU A 449 -1.45 -39.78 -33.69
CA GLU A 449 -1.86 -40.87 -34.59
C GLU A 449 -2.78 -40.39 -35.73
N SER A 450 -3.16 -39.11 -35.75
CA SER A 450 -4.04 -38.52 -36.76
C SER A 450 -3.33 -38.24 -38.09
N ASP A 451 -4.04 -38.38 -39.18
CA ASP A 451 -3.57 -37.98 -40.53
C ASP A 451 -3.37 -36.46 -40.65
N ASN A 452 -4.06 -35.66 -39.84
CA ASN A 452 -3.89 -34.20 -39.75
C ASN A 452 -3.77 -33.77 -38.28
N PRO A 453 -2.57 -33.82 -37.66
CA PRO A 453 -2.37 -33.54 -36.26
C PRO A 453 -2.79 -32.09 -35.84
N GLU A 454 -2.62 -31.10 -36.72
CA GLU A 454 -2.96 -29.70 -36.42
C GLU A 454 -4.46 -29.49 -36.35
N GLU A 455 -5.22 -30.02 -37.28
CA GLU A 455 -6.68 -29.96 -37.31
C GLU A 455 -7.28 -30.73 -36.13
N THR A 456 -6.78 -31.96 -35.88
CA THR A 456 -7.20 -32.75 -34.73
C THR A 456 -6.93 -32.04 -33.42
N ARG A 457 -5.78 -31.39 -33.27
CA ARG A 457 -5.45 -30.58 -32.09
C ARG A 457 -6.45 -29.44 -31.91
N ALA A 458 -6.75 -28.70 -32.96
CA ALA A 458 -7.72 -27.59 -32.91
C ALA A 458 -9.10 -28.07 -32.48
N GLN A 459 -9.57 -29.21 -33.03
CA GLN A 459 -10.84 -29.83 -32.64
C GLN A 459 -10.84 -30.27 -31.16
N LYS A 460 -9.73 -30.88 -30.68
CA LYS A 460 -9.62 -31.32 -29.29
C LYS A 460 -9.50 -30.19 -28.30
N ILE A 461 -8.92 -29.06 -28.68
CA ILE A 461 -8.90 -27.84 -27.87
C ILE A 461 -10.34 -27.32 -27.68
N GLU A 462 -11.14 -27.28 -28.78
CA GLU A 462 -12.52 -26.81 -28.70
C GLU A 462 -13.41 -27.80 -27.91
N GLU A 463 -13.25 -29.10 -28.12
CA GLU A 463 -13.93 -30.14 -27.33
C GLU A 463 -13.66 -29.98 -25.83
N TYR A 464 -12.38 -29.70 -25.45
CA TYR A 464 -12.03 -29.47 -24.06
C TYR A 464 -12.65 -28.17 -23.53
N ARG A 465 -12.65 -27.11 -24.32
CA ARG A 465 -13.23 -25.82 -23.95
C ARG A 465 -14.73 -25.95 -23.68
N GLU A 466 -15.47 -26.55 -24.61
CA GLU A 466 -16.91 -26.75 -24.46
C GLU A 466 -17.26 -27.64 -23.26
N LYS A 467 -16.48 -28.68 -23.02
CA LYS A 467 -16.79 -29.69 -22.01
C LYS A 467 -16.36 -29.29 -20.60
N PHE A 468 -15.27 -28.53 -20.43
CA PHE A 468 -14.63 -28.28 -19.14
C PHE A 468 -14.32 -26.81 -18.88
N ALA A 469 -13.89 -26.04 -19.88
CA ALA A 469 -13.34 -24.70 -19.69
C ALA A 469 -14.34 -23.61 -20.04
N ASN A 470 -15.50 -23.64 -19.40
CA ASN A 470 -16.53 -22.60 -19.57
C ASN A 470 -17.21 -22.27 -18.22
N PRO A 471 -17.80 -21.07 -18.06
CA PRO A 471 -18.33 -20.65 -16.78
C PRO A 471 -19.56 -21.44 -16.32
N TYR A 472 -20.33 -22.02 -17.24
CA TYR A 472 -21.56 -22.76 -16.91
C TYR A 472 -21.26 -24.09 -16.23
N VAL A 473 -20.15 -24.73 -16.59
CA VAL A 473 -19.67 -25.94 -15.91
C VAL A 473 -19.33 -25.62 -14.46
N ALA A 474 -18.57 -24.55 -14.20
CA ALA A 474 -18.21 -24.11 -12.85
C ALA A 474 -19.47 -23.67 -12.06
N ALA A 475 -20.41 -22.97 -12.68
CA ALA A 475 -21.66 -22.57 -12.07
C ALA A 475 -22.54 -23.77 -11.68
N SER A 476 -22.62 -24.80 -12.54
CA SER A 476 -23.36 -26.03 -12.22
C SER A 476 -22.82 -26.78 -11.01
N GLN A 477 -21.57 -26.55 -10.64
CA GLN A 477 -20.89 -27.12 -9.47
C GLN A 477 -20.89 -26.19 -8.24
N GLY A 478 -21.54 -25.01 -8.33
CA GLY A 478 -21.59 -24.02 -7.25
C GLY A 478 -20.29 -23.27 -7.01
N MET A 479 -19.35 -23.29 -7.96
CA MET A 479 -18.10 -22.53 -7.89
C MET A 479 -18.28 -21.06 -8.31
N VAL A 480 -19.30 -20.78 -9.11
CA VAL A 480 -19.72 -19.47 -9.59
C VAL A 480 -21.18 -19.29 -9.21
N ASP A 481 -21.54 -18.17 -8.59
CA ASP A 481 -22.90 -17.89 -8.14
C ASP A 481 -23.81 -17.48 -9.30
N ASP A 482 -23.27 -16.75 -10.29
CA ASP A 482 -24.02 -16.33 -11.48
C ASP A 482 -23.09 -16.07 -12.66
N VAL A 483 -23.54 -16.36 -13.87
CA VAL A 483 -22.90 -15.92 -15.12
C VAL A 483 -23.64 -14.67 -15.58
N ILE A 484 -22.95 -13.53 -15.55
CA ILE A 484 -23.55 -12.21 -15.72
C ILE A 484 -23.20 -11.56 -17.04
N ASP A 485 -24.10 -10.74 -17.56
CA ASP A 485 -23.77 -9.81 -18.65
C ASP A 485 -22.68 -8.83 -18.18
N PRO A 486 -21.55 -8.69 -18.92
CA PRO A 486 -20.50 -7.75 -18.57
C PRO A 486 -21.02 -6.35 -18.22
N ARG A 487 -22.03 -5.88 -18.95
CA ARG A 487 -22.66 -4.57 -18.79
C ARG A 487 -23.38 -4.36 -17.45
N GLU A 488 -23.74 -5.45 -16.76
CA GLU A 488 -24.39 -5.44 -15.45
C GLU A 488 -23.40 -5.50 -14.28
N THR A 489 -22.11 -5.62 -14.54
CA THR A 489 -21.08 -5.85 -13.51
C THR A 489 -21.15 -4.82 -12.38
N ARG A 490 -21.24 -3.53 -12.71
CA ARG A 490 -21.34 -2.46 -11.70
C ARG A 490 -22.58 -2.63 -10.82
N ILE A 491 -23.74 -2.84 -11.40
CA ILE A 491 -25.02 -3.02 -10.68
C ILE A 491 -24.96 -4.22 -9.74
N LYS A 492 -24.46 -5.36 -10.24
CA LYS A 492 -24.32 -6.60 -9.46
C LYS A 492 -23.39 -6.42 -8.26
N LEU A 493 -22.26 -5.73 -8.45
CA LEU A 493 -21.32 -5.46 -7.36
C LEU A 493 -21.91 -4.52 -6.30
N ILE A 494 -22.62 -3.45 -6.70
CA ILE A 494 -23.28 -2.53 -5.77
C ILE A 494 -24.33 -3.29 -4.93
N GLN A 495 -25.19 -4.06 -5.57
CA GLN A 495 -26.23 -4.85 -4.88
C GLN A 495 -25.60 -5.87 -3.91
N SER A 496 -24.49 -6.49 -4.32
CA SER A 496 -23.75 -7.44 -3.48
C SER A 496 -23.16 -6.78 -2.25
N LEU A 497 -22.54 -5.61 -2.40
CA LEU A 497 -21.98 -4.84 -1.27
C LEU A 497 -23.08 -4.38 -0.31
N GLU A 498 -24.22 -3.93 -0.83
CA GLU A 498 -25.37 -3.53 -0.02
C GLU A 498 -25.91 -4.72 0.81
N MET A 499 -26.04 -5.89 0.19
CA MET A 499 -26.46 -7.12 0.86
C MET A 499 -25.45 -7.55 1.94
N LEU A 500 -24.15 -7.43 1.67
CA LEU A 500 -23.07 -7.83 2.57
C LEU A 500 -22.68 -6.76 3.60
N ARG A 501 -23.32 -5.61 3.60
CA ARG A 501 -22.95 -4.46 4.44
C ARG A 501 -22.84 -4.77 5.92
N ASN A 502 -23.66 -5.69 6.42
CA ASN A 502 -23.69 -6.11 7.81
C ASN A 502 -23.02 -7.47 8.03
N LYS A 503 -22.23 -7.96 7.05
CA LYS A 503 -21.46 -9.20 7.19
C LYS A 503 -20.66 -9.17 8.48
N LYS A 504 -20.77 -10.25 9.25
CA LYS A 504 -19.95 -10.55 10.44
C LYS A 504 -19.45 -11.96 10.30
N GLU A 505 -18.16 -12.14 10.32
CA GLU A 505 -17.53 -13.44 10.25
C GLU A 505 -16.61 -13.61 11.45
N THR A 506 -16.87 -14.65 12.25
CA THR A 506 -16.04 -15.00 13.40
C THR A 506 -15.07 -16.10 13.02
N ARG A 507 -13.82 -15.95 13.41
CA ARG A 507 -12.77 -16.95 13.23
C ARG A 507 -12.43 -17.62 14.56
N PRO A 508 -11.87 -18.85 14.58
CA PRO A 508 -11.32 -19.42 15.81
C PRO A 508 -10.33 -18.46 16.45
N TYR A 509 -10.39 -18.35 17.78
CA TYR A 509 -9.46 -17.49 18.51
C TYR A 509 -8.01 -17.91 18.27
N LYS A 510 -7.13 -16.95 18.01
CA LYS A 510 -5.68 -17.12 17.88
C LYS A 510 -4.97 -15.84 18.34
N LYS A 511 -3.74 -15.96 18.84
CA LYS A 511 -2.93 -14.77 19.20
C LYS A 511 -2.64 -13.90 17.97
N HIS A 512 -2.24 -14.54 16.88
CA HIS A 512 -2.05 -13.98 15.55
C HIS A 512 -1.97 -15.12 14.53
N GLY A 513 -2.08 -14.82 13.24
CA GLY A 513 -1.82 -15.80 12.20
C GLY A 513 -0.32 -16.05 12.03
N ASN A 514 0.05 -17.25 11.56
CA ASN A 514 1.42 -17.57 11.14
C ASN A 514 1.46 -17.61 9.61
N ILE A 515 1.50 -16.43 9.01
CA ILE A 515 1.58 -16.29 7.55
C ILE A 515 2.95 -16.76 7.05
N PRO A 516 3.05 -17.49 5.90
CA PRO A 516 4.33 -17.83 5.30
C PRO A 516 5.05 -16.55 4.85
N LEU A 517 6.17 -16.21 5.50
CA LEU A 517 6.95 -15.00 5.24
C LEU A 517 8.09 -15.22 4.23
#